data_9b1258db18dea7c9b930aecf5e0b093d
#
_entry.id   9b1258db18dea7c9b930aecf5e0b093d
#
_cell.length_a   1.000
_cell.length_b   1.000
_cell.length_c   1.000
_cell.angle_alpha   90.00
_cell.angle_beta   90.00
_cell.angle_gamma   90.00
#
_symmetry.space_group_name_H-M   'P 1'
#
loop_
_entity.id
_entity.type
_entity.pdbx_description
1 polymer ?
#
loop_
_entity_poly.entity_id
_entity_poly.type
_entity_poly.pdbx_seq_one_letter_code
_entity_poly.pdbx_strand_id
1 'polypeptide(L)'
;MSLVKKNFSSLFFILILFLIDRLTKFLIVIYSNPSGELIIPVTSFLKLNLIWNNGIAFGLLSFQEDFYYNLLTVLIIIIILILSYLMIRSNDVEKAGFCLIIGGSLGNIFDRIYYSSVVDFIDFHIKNFHWFIFNVADIFITIGVITLIILEIFKKNEKKY
;
A
#
# COMPACT_ATOMS: atom_id res chain seq x y z
N MET A 1 10.48 3.18 28.02
CA MET A 1 11.14 2.42 26.94
C MET A 1 12.05 3.36 26.18
N SER A 2 13.34 3.01 25.94
CA SER A 2 14.27 3.93 25.27
C SER A 2 13.82 4.22 23.82
N LEU A 3 14.14 5.41 23.29
CA LEU A 3 13.84 5.82 21.91
C LEU A 3 14.32 4.79 20.88
N VAL A 4 15.48 4.17 21.14
CA VAL A 4 16.04 3.10 20.30
C VAL A 4 15.13 1.87 20.23
N LYS A 5 14.57 1.41 21.36
CA LYS A 5 13.64 0.27 21.39
C LYS A 5 12.33 0.58 20.66
N LYS A 6 11.82 1.82 20.76
CA LYS A 6 10.59 2.24 20.04
C LYS A 6 10.79 2.25 18.52
N ASN A 7 11.93 2.71 18.04
CA ASN A 7 12.23 2.75 16.61
C ASN A 7 12.48 1.35 16.05
N PHE A 8 13.11 0.45 16.81
CA PHE A 8 13.29 -0.94 16.42
C PHE A 8 11.94 -1.68 16.27
N SER A 9 11.02 -1.48 17.21
CA SER A 9 9.65 -2.03 17.10
C SER A 9 8.91 -1.54 15.85
N SER A 10 9.08 -0.25 15.48
CA SER A 10 8.47 0.30 14.27
C SER A 10 9.05 -0.30 13.00
N LEU A 11 10.37 -0.46 12.94
CA LEU A 11 11.02 -1.12 11.78
C LEU A 11 10.59 -2.58 11.64
N PHE A 12 10.46 -3.28 12.75
CA PHE A 12 9.97 -4.66 12.75
C PHE A 12 8.51 -4.74 12.26
N PHE A 13 7.67 -3.80 12.69
CA PHE A 13 6.27 -3.73 12.24
C PHE A 13 6.18 -3.41 10.73
N ILE A 14 6.95 -2.46 10.23
CA ILE A 14 7.05 -2.14 8.80
C ILE A 14 7.48 -3.39 8.00
N LEU A 15 8.48 -4.13 8.49
CA LEU A 15 8.94 -5.36 7.84
C LEU A 15 7.84 -6.42 7.76
N ILE A 16 7.05 -6.61 8.84
CA ILE A 16 5.92 -7.55 8.84
C ILE A 16 4.89 -7.14 7.78
N LEU A 17 4.48 -5.88 7.71
CA LEU A 17 3.51 -5.39 6.74
C LEU A 17 4.01 -5.60 5.30
N PHE A 18 5.28 -5.27 5.04
CA PHE A 18 5.92 -5.53 3.75
C PHE A 18 5.89 -7.04 3.41
N LEU A 19 6.25 -7.91 4.34
CA LEU A 19 6.28 -9.36 4.11
C LEU A 19 4.88 -9.94 3.87
N ILE A 20 3.85 -9.45 4.55
CA ILE A 20 2.46 -9.85 4.32
C ILE A 20 2.06 -9.49 2.88
N ASP A 21 2.33 -8.26 2.44
CA ASP A 21 2.05 -7.86 1.06
C ASP A 21 2.83 -8.73 0.05
N ARG A 22 4.13 -8.93 0.27
CA ARG A 22 4.95 -9.78 -0.61
C ARG A 22 4.43 -11.21 -0.71
N LEU A 23 4.07 -11.80 0.43
CA LEU A 23 3.56 -13.17 0.46
C LEU A 23 2.25 -13.31 -0.33
N THR A 24 1.31 -12.40 -0.12
CA THR A 24 0.03 -12.45 -0.85
C THR A 24 0.22 -12.28 -2.36
N LYS A 25 1.02 -11.32 -2.79
CA LYS A 25 1.32 -11.08 -4.21
C LYS A 25 2.07 -12.26 -4.83
N PHE A 26 3.05 -12.81 -4.12
CA PHE A 26 3.78 -14.00 -4.55
C PHE A 26 2.85 -15.19 -4.80
N LEU A 27 1.92 -15.45 -3.87
CA LEU A 27 0.93 -16.51 -4.03
C LEU A 27 0.04 -16.28 -5.25
N ILE A 28 -0.47 -15.06 -5.45
CA ILE A 28 -1.29 -14.70 -6.60
C ILE A 28 -0.55 -14.94 -7.92
N VAL A 29 0.72 -14.54 -8.01
CA VAL A 29 1.54 -14.73 -9.22
C VAL A 29 1.83 -16.21 -9.47
N ILE A 30 2.14 -17.00 -8.44
CA ILE A 30 2.41 -18.44 -8.60
C ILE A 30 1.17 -19.21 -9.04
N TYR A 31 -0.01 -18.85 -8.51
CA TYR A 31 -1.25 -19.52 -8.88
C TYR A 31 -1.86 -19.01 -10.19
N SER A 32 -1.26 -17.99 -10.82
CA SER A 32 -1.68 -17.57 -12.17
C SER A 32 -1.34 -18.63 -13.21
N ASN A 33 -2.15 -18.67 -14.28
CA ASN A 33 -1.89 -19.55 -15.42
C ASN A 33 -0.63 -19.10 -16.20
N PRO A 34 -0.11 -19.91 -17.14
CA PRO A 34 1.06 -19.55 -17.94
C PRO A 34 0.90 -18.28 -18.79
N SER A 35 -0.33 -17.84 -19.07
CA SER A 35 -0.61 -16.54 -19.73
C SER A 35 -0.62 -15.36 -18.75
N GLY A 36 -0.37 -15.59 -17.45
CA GLY A 36 -0.32 -14.54 -16.44
C GLY A 36 -1.70 -14.08 -15.97
N GLU A 37 -2.74 -14.87 -16.18
CA GLU A 37 -4.11 -14.57 -15.75
C GLU A 37 -4.48 -15.40 -14.53
N LEU A 38 -5.21 -14.80 -13.60
CA LEU A 38 -5.84 -15.47 -12.46
C LEU A 38 -7.22 -14.86 -12.23
N ILE A 39 -8.26 -15.68 -12.24
CA ILE A 39 -9.60 -15.26 -11.85
C ILE A 39 -10.19 -16.34 -10.94
N ILE A 40 -10.31 -16.02 -9.64
CA ILE A 40 -10.89 -16.91 -8.63
C ILE A 40 -12.08 -16.19 -7.98
N PRO A 41 -13.33 -16.62 -8.22
CA PRO A 41 -14.49 -16.09 -7.52
C PRO A 41 -14.45 -16.53 -6.05
N VAL A 42 -14.51 -15.58 -5.11
CA VAL A 42 -14.53 -15.83 -3.66
C VAL A 42 -15.95 -15.71 -3.12
N THR A 43 -16.66 -14.65 -3.53
CA THR A 43 -18.07 -14.40 -3.20
C THR A 43 -18.79 -13.77 -4.41
N SER A 44 -20.08 -13.46 -4.26
CA SER A 44 -20.87 -12.76 -5.29
C SER A 44 -20.42 -11.31 -5.56
N PHE A 45 -19.56 -10.75 -4.69
CA PHE A 45 -19.09 -9.36 -4.77
C PHE A 45 -17.57 -9.23 -4.66
N LEU A 46 -16.85 -10.33 -4.49
CA LEU A 46 -15.39 -10.37 -4.36
C LEU A 46 -14.81 -11.48 -5.21
N LYS A 47 -13.84 -11.18 -6.04
CA LYS A 47 -12.99 -12.15 -6.72
C LYS A 47 -11.51 -11.77 -6.63
N LEU A 48 -10.64 -12.75 -6.74
CA LEU A 48 -9.22 -12.52 -6.98
C LEU A 48 -9.00 -12.48 -8.49
N ASN A 49 -8.53 -11.34 -8.99
CA ASN A 49 -8.33 -11.08 -10.42
C ASN A 49 -7.00 -10.38 -10.63
N LEU A 50 -5.97 -11.11 -11.05
CA LEU A 50 -4.64 -10.58 -11.24
C LEU A 50 -4.59 -9.54 -12.37
N ILE A 51 -4.16 -8.34 -12.03
CA ILE A 51 -3.91 -7.24 -12.96
C ILE A 51 -2.52 -6.65 -12.71
N TRP A 52 -1.76 -6.44 -13.77
CA TRP A 52 -0.49 -5.72 -13.75
C TRP A 52 -0.74 -4.23 -13.94
N ASN A 53 -0.70 -3.45 -12.86
CA ASN A 53 -1.04 -2.04 -12.86
C ASN A 53 0.19 -1.17 -13.15
N ASN A 54 0.23 -0.57 -14.34
CA ASN A 54 1.30 0.34 -14.77
C ASN A 54 1.01 1.81 -14.44
N GLY A 55 0.04 2.08 -13.57
CA GLY A 55 -0.38 3.43 -13.22
C GLY A 55 -0.31 3.73 -11.73
N ILE A 56 -1.17 4.66 -11.32
CA ILE A 56 -1.45 4.96 -9.92
C ILE A 56 -2.56 4.00 -9.43
N ALA A 57 -2.69 3.85 -8.10
CA ALA A 57 -3.78 3.11 -7.48
C ALA A 57 -5.12 3.42 -8.16
N PHE A 58 -5.97 2.41 -8.31
CA PHE A 58 -7.28 2.50 -8.96
C PHE A 58 -7.27 2.63 -10.50
N GLY A 59 -6.15 2.29 -11.17
CA GLY A 59 -6.04 2.38 -12.62
C GLY A 59 -6.06 3.82 -13.17
N LEU A 60 -5.91 4.83 -12.30
CA LEU A 60 -5.78 6.22 -12.70
C LEU A 60 -4.38 6.44 -13.27
N LEU A 61 -4.30 7.13 -14.42
CA LEU A 61 -3.06 7.48 -15.11
C LEU A 61 -2.20 6.25 -15.44
N SER A 62 -2.65 5.43 -16.40
CA SER A 62 -1.76 4.43 -17.02
C SER A 62 -0.73 5.13 -17.87
N PHE A 63 0.53 5.05 -17.47
CA PHE A 63 1.63 5.63 -18.24
C PHE A 63 2.11 4.61 -19.28
N GLN A 64 2.05 4.98 -20.54
CA GLN A 64 2.62 4.18 -21.64
C GLN A 64 4.13 4.43 -21.81
N GLU A 65 4.66 5.48 -21.19
CA GLU A 65 6.08 5.84 -21.26
C GLU A 65 6.79 5.54 -19.94
N ASP A 66 7.86 4.79 -19.98
CA ASP A 66 8.70 4.40 -18.84
C ASP A 66 9.18 5.61 -18.01
N PHE A 67 9.35 6.76 -18.67
CA PHE A 67 9.78 8.00 -18.01
C PHE A 67 8.80 8.46 -16.92
N TYR A 68 7.51 8.54 -17.23
CA TYR A 68 6.50 9.00 -16.26
C TYR A 68 6.28 7.98 -15.15
N TYR A 69 6.36 6.69 -15.48
CA TYR A 69 6.28 5.62 -14.49
C TYR A 69 7.44 5.69 -13.49
N ASN A 70 8.66 5.87 -13.98
CA ASN A 70 9.85 6.02 -13.13
C ASN A 70 9.80 7.32 -12.31
N LEU A 71 9.34 8.43 -12.89
CA LEU A 71 9.15 9.69 -12.17
C LEU A 71 8.17 9.54 -11.01
N LEU A 72 7.05 8.85 -11.22
CA LEU A 72 6.09 8.52 -10.18
C LEU A 72 6.74 7.68 -9.07
N THR A 73 7.52 6.67 -9.43
CA THR A 73 8.21 5.82 -8.46
C THR A 73 9.20 6.63 -7.61
N VAL A 74 9.96 7.53 -8.21
CA VAL A 74 10.86 8.43 -7.49
C VAL A 74 10.09 9.35 -6.54
N LEU A 75 8.96 9.92 -6.99
CA LEU A 75 8.10 10.75 -6.14
C LEU A 75 7.59 9.98 -4.91
N ILE A 76 7.14 8.74 -5.10
CA ILE A 76 6.68 7.88 -3.99
C ILE A 76 7.82 7.61 -3.01
N ILE A 77 9.03 7.35 -3.49
CA ILE A 77 10.22 7.16 -2.63
C ILE A 77 10.48 8.42 -1.80
N ILE A 78 10.44 9.60 -2.40
CA ILE A 78 10.61 10.87 -1.68
C ILE A 78 9.55 11.04 -0.60
N ILE A 79 8.28 10.74 -0.90
CA ILE A 79 7.19 10.80 0.08
C ILE A 79 7.47 9.84 1.26
N ILE A 80 7.92 8.61 0.99
CA ILE A 80 8.26 7.64 2.04
C ILE A 80 9.40 8.14 2.93
N LEU A 81 10.41 8.78 2.36
CA LEU A 81 11.50 9.36 3.16
C LEU A 81 10.99 10.45 4.08
N ILE A 82 10.10 11.33 3.59
CA ILE A 82 9.45 12.37 4.40
C ILE A 82 8.59 11.74 5.51
N LEU A 83 7.76 10.75 5.19
CA LEU A 83 6.93 10.05 6.18
C LEU A 83 7.77 9.31 7.22
N SER A 84 8.90 8.74 6.83
CA SER A 84 9.84 8.08 7.75
C SER A 84 10.47 9.09 8.72
N TYR A 85 10.81 10.28 8.26
CA TYR A 85 11.28 11.36 9.11
C TYR A 85 10.20 11.82 10.10
N LEU A 86 8.96 12.00 9.64
CA LEU A 86 7.83 12.38 10.50
C LEU A 86 7.51 11.28 11.52
N MET A 87 7.56 10.01 11.13
CA MET A 87 7.35 8.86 12.00
C MET A 87 8.28 8.86 13.20
N ILE A 88 9.57 9.17 13.01
CA ILE A 88 10.55 9.18 14.11
C ILE A 88 10.19 10.24 15.16
N ARG A 89 9.55 11.34 14.76
CA ARG A 89 9.17 12.47 15.63
C ARG A 89 7.76 12.38 16.21
N SER A 90 6.97 11.40 15.77
CA SER A 90 5.56 11.26 16.14
C SER A 90 5.37 10.49 17.47
N ASN A 91 4.19 10.60 18.08
CA ASN A 91 3.77 9.77 19.20
C ASN A 91 3.45 8.33 18.78
N ASP A 92 3.20 7.43 19.74
CA ASP A 92 3.08 5.99 19.47
C ASP A 92 1.89 5.64 18.55
N VAL A 93 0.77 6.35 18.66
CA VAL A 93 -0.43 6.09 17.84
C VAL A 93 -0.24 6.60 16.40
N GLU A 94 0.27 7.82 16.25
CA GLU A 94 0.64 8.36 14.92
C GLU A 94 1.70 7.50 14.24
N LYS A 95 2.67 7.03 15.03
CA LYS A 95 3.73 6.16 14.55
C LYS A 95 3.19 4.88 13.91
N ALA A 96 2.14 4.27 14.48
CA ALA A 96 1.47 3.12 13.90
C ALA A 96 0.85 3.45 12.52
N GLY A 97 0.19 4.61 12.39
CA GLY A 97 -0.33 5.09 11.10
C GLY A 97 0.77 5.26 10.05
N PHE A 98 1.90 5.90 10.41
CA PHE A 98 3.04 6.02 9.52
C PHE A 98 3.64 4.66 9.13
N CYS A 99 3.76 3.72 10.07
CA CYS A 99 4.27 2.38 9.78
C CYS A 99 3.39 1.64 8.75
N LEU A 100 2.05 1.77 8.86
CA LEU A 100 1.12 1.19 7.91
C LEU A 100 1.34 1.75 6.50
N ILE A 101 1.44 3.08 6.37
CA ILE A 101 1.69 3.72 5.07
C ILE A 101 3.05 3.28 4.50
N ILE A 102 4.11 3.36 5.31
CA ILE A 102 5.47 3.04 4.85
C ILE A 102 5.57 1.56 4.47
N GLY A 103 5.07 0.64 5.30
CA GLY A 103 5.12 -0.80 5.05
C GLY A 103 4.39 -1.21 3.77
N GLY A 104 3.17 -0.70 3.57
CA GLY A 104 2.41 -0.91 2.33
C GLY A 104 3.11 -0.29 1.13
N SER A 105 3.54 0.97 1.23
CA SER A 105 4.22 1.65 0.12
C SER A 105 5.51 0.95 -0.32
N LEU A 106 6.29 0.39 0.61
CA LEU A 106 7.47 -0.41 0.28
C LEU A 106 7.10 -1.65 -0.53
N GLY A 107 5.97 -2.29 -0.24
CA GLY A 107 5.43 -3.38 -1.04
C GLY A 107 5.17 -2.98 -2.49
N ASN A 108 4.48 -1.88 -2.72
CA ASN A 108 4.20 -1.37 -4.06
C ASN A 108 5.45 -0.83 -4.78
N ILE A 109 6.42 -0.27 -4.05
CA ILE A 109 7.72 0.12 -4.64
C ILE A 109 8.51 -1.11 -5.10
N PHE A 110 8.53 -2.17 -4.29
CA PHE A 110 9.19 -3.41 -4.71
C PHE A 110 8.64 -3.91 -6.05
N ASP A 111 7.32 -3.93 -6.22
CA ASP A 111 6.71 -4.33 -7.48
C ASP A 111 7.15 -3.43 -8.65
N ARG A 112 7.12 -2.11 -8.44
CA ARG A 112 7.52 -1.13 -9.47
C ARG A 112 8.93 -1.33 -9.94
N ILE A 113 9.85 -1.63 -9.03
CA ILE A 113 11.28 -1.84 -9.36
C ILE A 113 11.48 -3.21 -10.01
N TYR A 114 10.81 -4.25 -9.53
CA TYR A 114 11.06 -5.63 -9.94
C TYR A 114 10.28 -6.03 -11.18
N TYR A 115 8.99 -5.61 -11.26
CA TYR A 115 8.07 -6.01 -12.33
C TYR A 115 7.75 -4.88 -13.32
N SER A 116 8.19 -3.66 -13.07
CA SER A 116 7.76 -2.44 -13.78
C SER A 116 6.24 -2.23 -13.77
N SER A 117 5.54 -2.83 -12.81
CA SER A 117 4.09 -2.75 -12.61
C SER A 117 3.74 -3.17 -11.19
N VAL A 118 2.59 -2.74 -10.67
CA VAL A 118 2.11 -3.18 -9.37
C VAL A 118 1.19 -4.39 -9.54
N VAL A 119 1.33 -5.38 -8.66
CA VAL A 119 0.50 -6.60 -8.65
C VAL A 119 -0.78 -6.29 -7.88
N ASP A 120 -1.89 -6.04 -8.59
CA ASP A 120 -3.22 -5.84 -8.03
C ASP A 120 -4.09 -7.07 -8.26
N PHE A 121 -4.92 -7.44 -7.26
CA PHE A 121 -5.66 -8.70 -7.37
C PHE A 121 -6.97 -8.78 -6.58
N ILE A 122 -7.28 -7.83 -5.73
CA ILE A 122 -8.53 -7.79 -4.94
C ILE A 122 -9.55 -6.98 -5.73
N ASP A 123 -10.54 -7.65 -6.32
CA ASP A 123 -11.57 -7.06 -7.17
C ASP A 123 -12.93 -7.09 -6.46
N PHE A 124 -13.38 -5.93 -5.97
CA PHE A 124 -14.73 -5.74 -5.47
C PHE A 124 -15.66 -5.32 -6.62
N HIS A 125 -16.73 -6.09 -6.82
CA HIS A 125 -17.69 -5.86 -7.90
C HIS A 125 -19.14 -6.07 -7.46
N ILE A 126 -20.06 -5.38 -8.13
CA ILE A 126 -21.51 -5.61 -8.02
C ILE A 126 -22.02 -5.86 -9.42
N LYS A 127 -22.41 -7.11 -9.72
CA LYS A 127 -22.75 -7.58 -11.08
C LYS A 127 -21.59 -7.27 -12.04
N ASN A 128 -21.82 -6.46 -13.08
CA ASN A 128 -20.81 -6.06 -14.08
C ASN A 128 -20.06 -4.76 -13.71
N PHE A 129 -20.39 -4.14 -12.59
CA PHE A 129 -19.69 -2.93 -12.12
C PHE A 129 -18.54 -3.34 -11.21
N HIS A 130 -17.30 -3.09 -11.66
CA HIS A 130 -16.08 -3.24 -10.89
C HIS A 130 -15.71 -1.89 -10.30
N TRP A 131 -15.55 -1.82 -8.98
CA TRP A 131 -15.20 -0.57 -8.32
C TRP A 131 -13.75 -0.20 -8.70
N PHE A 132 -12.80 -0.96 -8.23
CA PHE A 132 -11.38 -0.90 -8.57
C PHE A 132 -10.70 -2.19 -8.08
N ILE A 133 -9.55 -2.48 -8.67
CA ILE A 133 -8.73 -3.62 -8.26
C ILE A 133 -7.54 -3.07 -7.50
N PHE A 134 -7.23 -3.66 -6.35
CA PHE A 134 -6.19 -3.22 -5.43
C PHE A 134 -5.49 -4.43 -4.79
N ASN A 135 -4.54 -4.17 -3.90
CA ASN A 135 -3.74 -5.18 -3.21
C ASN A 135 -3.69 -4.95 -1.70
N VAL A 136 -2.98 -5.80 -0.97
CA VAL A 136 -2.88 -5.74 0.50
C VAL A 136 -2.10 -4.50 0.96
N ALA A 137 -1.09 -4.06 0.20
CA ALA A 137 -0.37 -2.82 0.49
C ALA A 137 -1.31 -1.60 0.48
N ASP A 138 -2.25 -1.53 -0.47
CA ASP A 138 -3.21 -0.43 -0.57
C ASP A 138 -4.16 -0.39 0.63
N ILE A 139 -4.53 -1.56 1.19
CA ILE A 139 -5.30 -1.65 2.44
C ILE A 139 -4.51 -1.00 3.58
N PHE A 140 -3.23 -1.36 3.74
CA PHE A 140 -2.38 -0.80 4.79
C PHE A 140 -2.21 0.70 4.64
N ILE A 141 -1.93 1.19 3.42
CA ILE A 141 -1.81 2.62 3.11
C ILE A 141 -3.11 3.34 3.48
N THR A 142 -4.25 2.83 3.05
CA THR A 142 -5.56 3.43 3.30
C THR A 142 -5.86 3.51 4.80
N ILE A 143 -5.67 2.42 5.55
CA ILE A 143 -5.89 2.41 7.00
C ILE A 143 -4.94 3.39 7.68
N GLY A 144 -3.67 3.42 7.28
CA GLY A 144 -2.69 4.35 7.83
C GLY A 144 -3.06 5.81 7.61
N VAL A 145 -3.48 6.17 6.40
CA VAL A 145 -3.94 7.53 6.05
C VAL A 145 -5.17 7.92 6.85
N ILE A 146 -6.19 7.06 6.91
CA ILE A 146 -7.41 7.31 7.70
C ILE A 146 -7.06 7.51 9.17
N THR A 147 -6.17 6.68 9.73
CA THR A 147 -5.71 6.80 11.12
C THR A 147 -5.10 8.18 11.38
N LEU A 148 -4.17 8.62 10.53
CA LEU A 148 -3.52 9.92 10.72
C LEU A 148 -4.49 11.10 10.57
N ILE A 149 -5.43 11.03 9.62
CA ILE A 149 -6.46 12.06 9.43
C ILE A 149 -7.35 12.16 10.67
N ILE A 150 -7.82 11.03 11.19
CA ILE A 150 -8.66 10.98 12.39
C ILE A 150 -7.92 11.61 13.58
N LEU A 151 -6.66 11.22 13.81
CA LEU A 151 -5.86 11.75 14.90
C LEU A 151 -5.65 13.27 14.79
N GLU A 152 -5.43 13.80 13.59
CA GLU A 152 -5.25 15.23 13.38
C GLU A 152 -6.54 16.03 13.65
N ILE A 153 -7.70 15.49 13.25
CA ILE A 153 -9.00 16.11 13.54
C ILE A 153 -9.23 16.22 15.05
N PHE A 154 -8.96 15.15 15.81
CA PHE A 154 -9.14 15.16 17.26
C PHE A 154 -8.16 16.12 17.96
N LYS A 155 -6.89 16.15 17.59
CA LYS A 155 -5.91 17.12 18.13
C LYS A 155 -6.31 18.58 17.91
N LYS A 156 -6.89 18.87 16.74
CA LYS A 156 -7.33 20.24 16.42
C LYS A 156 -8.51 20.68 17.31
N ASN A 157 -9.36 19.75 17.70
CA ASN A 157 -10.48 20.04 18.59
C ASN A 157 -10.02 20.32 20.03
N GLU A 158 -9.05 19.57 20.55
CA GLU A 158 -8.48 19.80 21.90
C GLU A 158 -7.80 21.17 22.04
N LYS A 159 -7.22 21.71 20.97
CA LYS A 159 -6.60 23.04 20.98
C LYS A 159 -7.58 24.22 20.92
N LYS A 160 -8.86 23.96 20.74
CA LYS A 160 -9.90 25.00 20.66
C LYS A 160 -10.59 25.27 22.00
N TYR A 161 -10.31 24.48 23.02
CA TYR A 161 -10.80 24.62 24.40
C TYR A 161 -9.64 24.83 25.35
#